data_5282c33c0d5146548cce39f5ce6dc669
#
_entry.id   5282c33c0d5146548cce39f5ce6dc669
#
_cell.length_a   1.000
_cell.length_b   1.000
_cell.length_c   1.000
_cell.angle_alpha   90.00
_cell.angle_beta   90.00
_cell.angle_gamma   90.00
#
_symmetry.space_group_name_H-M   'P 1'
#
loop_
_entity.id
_entity.type
_entity.pdbx_description
1 polymer ?
#
loop_
_entity_poly.entity_id
_entity_poly.type
_entity_poly.pdbx_seq_one_letter_code
_entity_poly.pdbx_strand_id
1 'polypeptide(L)'
;VPVIAPFQGLRYDPKRIKSLALVVTPPYDIISPRQQNQLYRRHPYNFIRVVYGKKRSRDRPGNDVYSRACADLKKWMRLGVLKRDDRPGVYPYEQEYRINGKSHRRIGVIALVSLDSLVYPHEHTFGGPKKDRLELMKAVNASLDPIFGLVPDANSRYQQFLRRACRNRKPAVSFEVDGVRHRLWRITDPAWIRQLAKRLGSKELVIADGHHRFEAAKTYRDERRKAGSGDGRDAPYNFVMFYLSAAGADEPGLLPTHRLVSVRPPARMEIEWLRPGISEKRLEGQAKVVYTHDLKEACEQLLSGRAQAVVAMPPPKLKEVLAHALAGRRMPRKTTYFYPKLLSGLIGYSFGG
;
A
#
# COMPACT_ATOMS: atom_id res chain seq x y z
N VAL A 1 7.13 -15.44 15.05
CA VAL A 1 6.79 -14.25 15.85
C VAL A 1 7.20 -13.00 15.07
N PRO A 2 6.33 -12.01 14.89
CA PRO A 2 6.72 -10.76 14.24
C PRO A 2 7.79 -10.00 15.02
N VAL A 3 8.86 -9.61 14.34
CA VAL A 3 9.90 -8.72 14.87
C VAL A 3 9.64 -7.33 14.33
N ILE A 4 9.40 -6.39 15.24
CA ILE A 4 9.03 -5.00 14.94
C ILE A 4 10.20 -4.09 15.35
N ALA A 5 10.61 -3.20 14.44
CA ALA A 5 11.69 -2.26 14.70
C ALA A 5 11.32 -0.81 14.35
N PRO A 6 11.87 0.18 15.08
CA PRO A 6 11.81 1.59 14.70
C PRO A 6 12.77 1.87 13.55
N PHE A 7 12.56 3.01 12.85
CA PHE A 7 13.44 3.45 11.78
C PHE A 7 13.47 4.98 11.65
N GLN A 8 14.48 5.48 10.96
CA GLN A 8 14.57 6.89 10.58
C GLN A 8 13.76 7.10 9.28
N GLY A 9 12.54 7.62 9.42
CA GLY A 9 11.66 7.87 8.29
C GLY A 9 12.20 8.93 7.34
N LEU A 10 12.16 8.65 6.04
CA LEU A 10 12.43 9.62 5.00
C LEU A 10 11.14 10.37 4.67
N ARG A 11 11.07 11.66 4.96
CA ARG A 11 9.85 12.46 4.83
C ARG A 11 10.11 13.81 4.16
N TYR A 12 9.07 14.41 3.59
CA TYR A 12 9.15 15.79 3.12
C TYR A 12 9.41 16.77 4.28
N ASP A 13 10.32 17.71 4.04
CA ASP A 13 10.59 18.81 4.97
C ASP A 13 9.47 19.83 4.91
N PRO A 14 8.73 20.09 6.00
CA PRO A 14 7.64 21.07 6.03
C PRO A 14 8.12 22.52 5.74
N LYS A 15 9.42 22.79 5.93
CA LYS A 15 10.01 24.09 5.55
C LYS A 15 10.08 24.25 4.03
N ARG A 16 10.22 23.16 3.28
CA ARG A 16 10.31 23.16 1.80
C ARG A 16 8.96 22.86 1.14
N ILE A 17 8.19 21.97 1.72
CA ILE A 17 6.89 21.53 1.20
C ILE A 17 5.80 21.96 2.16
N LYS A 18 5.08 23.02 1.83
CA LYS A 18 4.04 23.59 2.68
C LYS A 18 2.76 22.77 2.74
N SER A 19 2.46 22.01 1.67
CA SER A 19 1.29 21.15 1.59
C SER A 19 1.65 19.78 1.06
N LEU A 20 1.53 18.77 1.91
CA LEU A 20 1.76 17.38 1.50
C LEU A 20 0.72 16.89 0.49
N ALA A 21 -0.50 17.43 0.47
CA ALA A 21 -1.51 17.08 -0.52
C ALA A 21 -1.04 17.28 -1.97
N LEU A 22 -0.07 18.17 -2.21
CA LEU A 22 0.48 18.42 -3.54
C LEU A 22 1.50 17.39 -3.98
N VAL A 23 2.17 16.72 -3.04
CA VAL A 23 3.35 15.88 -3.32
C VAL A 23 3.14 14.39 -3.06
N VAL A 24 2.16 14.01 -2.24
CA VAL A 24 1.77 12.60 -2.07
C VAL A 24 0.97 12.10 -3.27
N THR A 25 0.89 10.78 -3.41
CA THR A 25 0.18 10.13 -4.51
C THR A 25 -0.51 8.86 -4.01
N PRO A 26 -1.61 8.43 -4.62
CA PRO A 26 -2.15 7.08 -4.39
C PRO A 26 -1.11 6.00 -4.68
N PRO A 27 -1.32 4.75 -4.25
CA PRO A 27 -0.45 3.64 -4.63
C PRO A 27 -0.48 3.43 -6.15
N TYR A 28 0.65 2.99 -6.69
CA TYR A 28 0.93 2.91 -8.13
C TYR A 28 -0.10 2.09 -8.93
N ASP A 29 -0.67 1.04 -8.31
CA ASP A 29 -1.54 0.04 -8.94
C ASP A 29 -2.98 0.50 -9.18
N ILE A 30 -3.35 1.67 -8.64
CA ILE A 30 -4.68 2.28 -8.87
C ILE A 30 -4.59 3.57 -9.68
N ILE A 31 -3.39 3.99 -10.13
CA ILE A 31 -3.20 5.23 -10.86
C ILE A 31 -3.42 5.00 -12.36
N SER A 32 -4.45 5.63 -12.92
CA SER A 32 -4.66 5.65 -14.37
C SER A 32 -3.66 6.56 -15.09
N PRO A 33 -3.46 6.41 -16.43
CA PRO A 33 -2.59 7.30 -17.20
C PRO A 33 -3.00 8.78 -17.11
N ARG A 34 -4.32 9.07 -17.04
CA ARG A 34 -4.84 10.42 -16.84
C ARG A 34 -4.44 10.98 -15.48
N GLN A 35 -4.63 10.21 -14.42
CA GLN A 35 -4.22 10.59 -13.06
C GLN A 35 -2.70 10.77 -12.95
N GLN A 36 -1.90 9.90 -13.58
CA GLN A 36 -0.45 10.06 -13.62
C GLN A 36 -0.06 11.43 -14.19
N ASN A 37 -0.68 11.84 -15.32
CA ASN A 37 -0.43 13.15 -15.93
C ASN A 37 -0.83 14.30 -15.00
N GLN A 38 -1.95 14.20 -14.30
CA GLN A 38 -2.41 15.21 -13.33
C GLN A 38 -1.43 15.34 -12.16
N LEU A 39 -0.97 14.22 -11.59
CA LEU A 39 0.00 14.19 -10.49
C LEU A 39 1.35 14.79 -10.90
N TYR A 40 1.82 14.51 -12.13
CA TYR A 40 3.04 15.12 -12.67
C TYR A 40 2.95 16.66 -12.79
N ARG A 41 1.76 17.19 -13.08
CA ARG A 41 1.51 18.65 -13.19
C ARG A 41 1.28 19.30 -11.84
N ARG A 42 0.81 18.55 -10.84
CA ARG A 42 0.41 19.06 -9.52
C ARG A 42 1.56 19.73 -8.77
N HIS A 43 2.76 19.12 -8.81
CA HIS A 43 3.95 19.66 -8.16
C HIS A 43 5.24 19.02 -8.73
N PRO A 44 6.36 19.78 -8.86
CA PRO A 44 7.63 19.25 -9.37
C PRO A 44 8.22 18.15 -8.48
N TYR A 45 7.93 18.17 -7.18
CA TYR A 45 8.33 17.16 -6.21
C TYR A 45 7.21 16.15 -5.88
N ASN A 46 6.19 16.00 -6.74
CA ASN A 46 5.18 14.98 -6.51
C ASN A 46 5.79 13.57 -6.62
N PHE A 47 5.50 12.72 -5.62
CA PHE A 47 6.12 11.41 -5.43
C PHE A 47 5.83 10.42 -6.57
N ILE A 48 4.86 10.72 -7.43
CA ILE A 48 4.58 9.96 -8.67
C ILE A 48 5.83 9.75 -9.52
N ARG A 49 6.77 10.72 -9.53
CA ARG A 49 8.02 10.63 -10.29
C ARG A 49 8.93 9.51 -9.81
N VAL A 50 8.82 9.16 -8.54
CA VAL A 50 9.63 8.12 -7.88
C VAL A 50 8.89 6.78 -7.90
N VAL A 51 7.61 6.72 -7.52
CA VAL A 51 6.91 5.43 -7.36
C VAL A 51 6.30 4.90 -8.66
N TYR A 52 5.96 5.78 -9.61
CA TYR A 52 5.32 5.41 -10.87
C TYR A 52 5.67 6.41 -11.97
N GLY A 53 6.98 6.45 -12.33
CA GLY A 53 7.52 7.32 -13.36
C GLY A 53 6.94 7.04 -14.74
N LYS A 54 6.92 8.06 -15.61
CA LYS A 54 6.48 7.91 -17.00
C LYS A 54 7.51 7.11 -17.79
N LYS A 55 7.06 6.06 -18.48
CA LYS A 55 7.85 5.37 -19.50
C LYS A 55 8.02 6.27 -20.72
N ARG A 56 9.17 6.21 -21.36
CA ARG A 56 9.50 6.94 -22.58
C ARG A 56 9.86 5.95 -23.68
N SER A 57 9.63 6.31 -24.93
CA SER A 57 9.97 5.46 -26.09
C SER A 57 11.46 5.13 -26.21
N ARG A 58 12.31 5.98 -25.63
CA ARG A 58 13.78 5.83 -25.63
C ARG A 58 14.31 5.23 -24.31
N ASP A 59 13.47 4.65 -23.48
CA ASP A 59 13.92 4.00 -22.24
C ASP A 59 14.78 2.77 -22.58
N ARG A 60 15.94 2.68 -21.93
CA ARG A 60 16.92 1.59 -22.06
C ARG A 60 17.58 1.34 -20.70
N PRO A 61 18.20 0.18 -20.45
CA PRO A 61 18.90 -0.10 -19.20
C PRO A 61 19.85 1.05 -18.82
N GLY A 62 19.77 1.51 -17.56
CA GLY A 62 20.54 2.66 -17.05
C GLY A 62 19.97 4.04 -17.40
N ASN A 63 19.00 4.14 -18.32
CA ASN A 63 18.27 5.37 -18.63
C ASN A 63 16.77 5.07 -18.81
N ASP A 64 16.14 4.64 -17.77
CA ASP A 64 14.76 4.19 -17.71
C ASP A 64 13.97 4.86 -16.56
N VAL A 65 12.78 4.38 -16.30
CA VAL A 65 11.93 4.90 -15.20
C VAL A 65 12.59 4.74 -13.83
N TYR A 66 13.36 3.67 -13.61
CA TYR A 66 13.97 3.35 -12.32
C TYR A 66 15.20 4.21 -12.05
N SER A 67 16.06 4.40 -13.06
CA SER A 67 17.22 5.29 -12.96
C SER A 67 16.80 6.74 -12.75
N ARG A 68 15.71 7.19 -13.39
CA ARG A 68 15.13 8.52 -13.15
C ARG A 68 14.54 8.65 -11.75
N ALA A 69 13.85 7.63 -11.26
CA ALA A 69 13.33 7.59 -9.87
C ALA A 69 14.46 7.72 -8.85
N CYS A 70 15.57 7.00 -9.05
CA CYS A 70 16.77 7.10 -8.23
C CYS A 70 17.38 8.51 -8.28
N ALA A 71 17.51 9.09 -9.46
CA ALA A 71 18.07 10.43 -9.65
C ALA A 71 17.19 11.50 -8.95
N ASP A 72 15.87 11.43 -9.11
CA ASP A 72 14.92 12.33 -8.46
C ASP A 72 15.00 12.20 -6.93
N LEU A 73 14.99 10.97 -6.39
CA LEU A 73 15.06 10.72 -4.95
C LEU A 73 16.37 11.29 -4.36
N LYS A 74 17.52 10.99 -4.96
CA LYS A 74 18.82 11.52 -4.55
C LYS A 74 18.87 13.05 -4.63
N LYS A 75 18.34 13.63 -5.72
CA LYS A 75 18.24 15.09 -5.88
C LYS A 75 17.40 15.72 -4.78
N TRP A 76 16.24 15.15 -4.46
CA TRP A 76 15.35 15.69 -3.44
C TRP A 76 15.95 15.60 -2.03
N MET A 77 16.70 14.55 -1.75
CA MET A 77 17.46 14.43 -0.51
C MET A 77 18.57 15.48 -0.43
N ARG A 78 19.38 15.63 -1.49
CA ARG A 78 20.46 16.63 -1.55
C ARG A 78 19.94 18.07 -1.40
N LEU A 79 18.79 18.37 -1.99
CA LEU A 79 18.13 19.69 -1.88
C LEU A 79 17.40 19.88 -0.54
N GLY A 80 17.38 18.87 0.35
CA GLY A 80 16.66 18.91 1.61
C GLY A 80 15.13 18.96 1.47
N VAL A 81 14.60 18.60 0.30
CA VAL A 81 13.14 18.44 0.08
C VAL A 81 12.63 17.22 0.81
N LEU A 82 13.39 16.12 0.72
CA LEU A 82 13.22 14.94 1.55
C LEU A 82 14.33 14.90 2.58
N LYS A 83 13.97 14.63 3.83
CA LYS A 83 14.91 14.50 4.94
C LYS A 83 14.66 13.21 5.70
N ARG A 84 15.75 12.59 6.13
CA ARG A 84 15.70 11.49 7.09
C ARG A 84 15.52 12.09 8.49
N ASP A 85 14.68 11.46 9.29
CA ASP A 85 14.54 11.82 10.71
C ASP A 85 15.87 11.63 11.47
N ASP A 86 16.10 12.44 12.48
CA ASP A 86 17.36 12.48 13.26
C ASP A 86 17.65 11.20 14.05
N ARG A 87 16.60 10.50 14.48
CA ARG A 87 16.70 9.25 15.26
C ARG A 87 15.56 8.29 14.91
N PRO A 88 15.76 6.98 15.14
CA PRO A 88 14.72 5.99 14.88
C PRO A 88 13.43 6.25 15.68
N GLY A 89 12.31 5.98 15.06
CA GLY A 89 10.99 6.07 15.66
C GLY A 89 10.01 5.14 14.98
N VAL A 90 8.81 5.11 15.51
CA VAL A 90 7.64 4.51 14.87
C VAL A 90 6.59 5.59 14.64
N TYR A 91 5.70 5.37 13.67
CA TYR A 91 4.85 6.44 13.17
C TYR A 91 3.38 6.02 13.22
N PRO A 92 2.67 6.32 14.34
CA PRO A 92 1.21 6.21 14.33
C PRO A 92 0.63 7.04 13.20
N TYR A 93 -0.31 6.45 12.46
CA TYR A 93 -0.93 7.08 11.30
C TYR A 93 -2.44 6.84 11.33
N GLU A 94 -3.20 7.92 11.23
CA GLU A 94 -4.66 7.92 11.23
C GLU A 94 -5.19 8.46 9.91
N GLN A 95 -6.22 7.81 9.40
CA GLN A 95 -7.05 8.25 8.29
C GLN A 95 -8.48 8.46 8.78
N GLU A 96 -9.03 9.65 8.54
CA GLU A 96 -10.43 9.98 8.77
C GLU A 96 -11.12 10.20 7.43
N TYR A 97 -12.20 9.48 7.17
CA TYR A 97 -12.84 9.39 5.87
C TYR A 97 -14.33 9.13 5.99
N ARG A 98 -15.07 9.23 4.88
CA ARG A 98 -16.50 8.95 4.83
C ARG A 98 -16.82 7.79 3.92
N ILE A 99 -17.77 6.95 4.36
CA ILE A 99 -18.41 5.90 3.54
C ILE A 99 -19.90 6.04 3.76
N ASN A 100 -20.68 6.15 2.69
CA ASN A 100 -22.14 6.30 2.73
C ASN A 100 -22.60 7.41 3.70
N GLY A 101 -21.89 8.56 3.67
CA GLY A 101 -22.20 9.71 4.52
C GLY A 101 -21.71 9.61 5.97
N LYS A 102 -21.34 8.44 6.45
CA LYS A 102 -20.84 8.22 7.82
C LYS A 102 -19.35 8.45 7.92
N SER A 103 -18.91 9.13 8.98
CA SER A 103 -17.48 9.36 9.27
C SER A 103 -16.88 8.15 9.96
N HIS A 104 -15.69 7.77 9.51
CA HIS A 104 -14.91 6.64 10.02
C HIS A 104 -13.47 7.06 10.29
N ARG A 105 -12.82 6.39 11.23
CA ARG A 105 -11.41 6.60 11.57
C ARG A 105 -10.68 5.27 11.68
N ARG A 106 -9.64 5.14 10.89
CA ARG A 106 -8.70 4.01 10.97
C ARG A 106 -7.37 4.51 11.50
N ILE A 107 -6.86 3.87 12.55
CA ILE A 107 -5.54 4.15 13.11
C ILE A 107 -4.69 2.89 13.06
N GLY A 108 -3.43 3.07 12.71
CA GLY A 108 -2.39 2.04 12.73
C GLY A 108 -1.04 2.67 13.06
N VAL A 109 0.01 1.88 13.01
CA VAL A 109 1.39 2.36 13.17
C VAL A 109 2.24 1.93 11.99
N ILE A 110 3.05 2.85 11.46
CA ILE A 110 4.08 2.51 10.47
C ILE A 110 5.37 2.18 11.24
N ALA A 111 5.84 0.96 11.05
CA ALA A 111 7.06 0.42 11.64
C ALA A 111 7.72 -0.56 10.67
N LEU A 112 8.95 -0.95 10.95
CA LEU A 112 9.60 -2.04 10.23
C LEU A 112 9.13 -3.38 10.77
N VAL A 113 8.92 -4.33 9.86
CA VAL A 113 8.69 -5.73 10.15
C VAL A 113 9.79 -6.55 9.49
N SER A 114 10.42 -7.46 10.24
CA SER A 114 11.40 -8.37 9.67
C SER A 114 10.75 -9.28 8.63
N LEU A 115 11.42 -9.46 7.51
CA LEU A 115 11.00 -10.35 6.42
C LEU A 115 11.12 -11.84 6.77
N ASP A 116 11.74 -12.16 7.90
CA ASP A 116 11.77 -13.51 8.49
C ASP A 116 10.56 -13.76 9.40
N SER A 117 9.73 -12.74 9.66
CA SER A 117 8.49 -12.87 10.41
C SER A 117 7.44 -13.64 9.61
N LEU A 118 6.63 -14.43 10.32
CA LEU A 118 5.46 -15.08 9.72
C LEU A 118 4.39 -14.00 9.44
N VAL A 119 4.11 -13.80 8.16
CA VAL A 119 3.08 -12.86 7.67
C VAL A 119 2.20 -13.62 6.69
N TYR A 120 0.89 -13.50 6.84
CA TYR A 120 -0.10 -14.26 6.10
C TYR A 120 -0.66 -13.43 4.92
N PRO A 121 -0.33 -13.79 3.67
CA PRO A 121 -0.98 -13.18 2.51
C PRO A 121 -2.36 -13.81 2.29
N HIS A 122 -3.35 -13.00 1.88
CA HIS A 122 -4.69 -13.50 1.56
C HIS A 122 -5.00 -13.57 0.06
N GLU A 123 -4.10 -13.08 -0.80
CA GLU A 123 -4.30 -12.99 -2.26
C GLU A 123 -3.06 -13.47 -3.02
N HIS A 124 -3.26 -14.00 -4.24
CA HIS A 124 -2.17 -14.37 -5.14
C HIS A 124 -1.55 -13.14 -5.82
N THR A 125 -0.23 -13.17 -6.04
CA THR A 125 0.50 -12.09 -6.74
C THR A 125 0.67 -12.36 -8.24
N PHE A 126 0.95 -11.29 -9.01
CA PHE A 126 1.32 -11.35 -10.41
C PHE A 126 2.83 -11.16 -10.58
N GLY A 127 3.42 -11.84 -11.60
CA GLY A 127 4.86 -11.72 -11.88
C GLY A 127 5.28 -10.31 -12.32
N GLY A 128 4.50 -9.66 -13.18
CA GLY A 128 4.83 -8.34 -13.72
C GLY A 128 4.99 -7.24 -12.67
N PRO A 129 3.94 -6.97 -11.83
CA PRO A 129 4.03 -5.98 -10.77
C PRO A 129 5.10 -6.31 -9.72
N LYS A 130 5.35 -7.59 -9.42
CA LYS A 130 6.43 -8.00 -8.52
C LYS A 130 7.80 -7.59 -9.07
N LYS A 131 8.08 -7.89 -10.36
CA LYS A 131 9.33 -7.51 -11.05
C LYS A 131 9.51 -6.00 -11.05
N ASP A 132 8.48 -5.25 -11.40
CA ASP A 132 8.52 -3.79 -11.42
C ASP A 132 8.89 -3.17 -10.05
N ARG A 133 8.29 -3.67 -8.98
CA ARG A 133 8.61 -3.20 -7.61
C ARG A 133 10.00 -3.61 -7.17
N LEU A 134 10.48 -4.78 -7.56
CA LEU A 134 11.85 -5.24 -7.29
C LEU A 134 12.88 -4.34 -7.99
N GLU A 135 12.70 -4.05 -9.28
CA GLU A 135 13.61 -3.18 -10.03
C GLU A 135 13.63 -1.75 -9.46
N LEU A 136 12.46 -1.22 -9.06
CA LEU A 136 12.41 0.07 -8.38
C LEU A 136 13.19 0.03 -7.06
N MET A 137 12.96 -0.98 -6.22
CA MET A 137 13.62 -1.13 -4.93
C MET A 137 15.15 -1.23 -5.08
N LYS A 138 15.64 -1.99 -6.08
CA LYS A 138 17.06 -2.07 -6.43
C LYS A 138 17.63 -0.71 -6.81
N ALA A 139 16.95 0.01 -7.68
CA ALA A 139 17.42 1.30 -8.18
C ALA A 139 17.49 2.37 -7.10
N VAL A 140 16.46 2.46 -6.24
CA VAL A 140 16.38 3.52 -5.22
C VAL A 140 17.02 3.14 -3.89
N ASN A 141 17.34 1.86 -3.68
CA ASN A 141 17.87 1.31 -2.41
C ASN A 141 17.00 1.71 -1.20
N ALA A 142 15.68 1.54 -1.34
CA ALA A 142 14.70 1.97 -0.32
C ALA A 142 13.38 1.22 -0.44
N SER A 143 12.65 1.11 0.66
CA SER A 143 11.23 0.79 0.71
C SER A 143 10.44 2.10 0.73
N LEU A 144 9.69 2.39 -0.32
CA LEU A 144 9.05 3.70 -0.52
C LEU A 144 7.63 3.78 0.01
N ASP A 145 6.95 2.64 0.09
CA ASP A 145 5.53 2.55 0.47
C ASP A 145 5.32 1.47 1.52
N PRO A 146 4.57 1.74 2.59
CA PRO A 146 4.28 0.74 3.59
C PRO A 146 3.34 -0.35 3.04
N ILE A 147 3.57 -1.59 3.42
CA ILE A 147 2.62 -2.68 3.23
C ILE A 147 1.49 -2.50 4.24
N PHE A 148 0.26 -2.64 3.82
CA PHE A 148 -0.87 -2.58 4.75
C PHE A 148 -1.05 -3.96 5.40
N GLY A 149 -0.82 -4.03 6.70
CA GLY A 149 -1.00 -5.20 7.55
C GLY A 149 -2.17 -5.03 8.52
N LEU A 150 -2.90 -6.11 8.71
CA LEU A 150 -3.96 -6.24 9.70
C LEU A 150 -3.46 -7.03 10.90
N VAL A 151 -3.77 -6.53 12.09
CA VAL A 151 -3.51 -7.15 13.37
C VAL A 151 -4.86 -7.56 13.98
N PRO A 152 -5.15 -8.86 14.18
CA PRO A 152 -6.37 -9.29 14.84
C PRO A 152 -6.51 -8.64 16.23
N ASP A 153 -7.62 -7.92 16.47
CA ASP A 153 -7.85 -7.12 17.68
C ASP A 153 -9.31 -7.14 18.12
N ALA A 154 -9.83 -8.34 18.39
CA ALA A 154 -11.24 -8.56 18.76
C ALA A 154 -11.73 -7.69 19.93
N ASN A 155 -10.83 -7.36 20.87
CA ASN A 155 -11.16 -6.57 22.06
C ASN A 155 -10.73 -5.10 21.96
N SER A 156 -10.36 -4.63 20.78
CA SER A 156 -9.91 -3.25 20.52
C SER A 156 -8.74 -2.76 21.40
N ARG A 157 -8.00 -3.66 22.05
CA ARG A 157 -6.89 -3.30 22.97
C ARG A 157 -5.71 -2.67 22.25
N TYR A 158 -5.38 -3.16 21.07
CA TYR A 158 -4.33 -2.60 20.25
C TYR A 158 -4.73 -1.24 19.68
N GLN A 159 -5.96 -1.11 19.18
CA GLN A 159 -6.49 0.15 18.69
C GLN A 159 -6.51 1.22 19.78
N GLN A 160 -6.98 0.87 20.99
CA GLN A 160 -6.98 1.78 22.14
C GLN A 160 -5.56 2.20 22.56
N PHE A 161 -4.60 1.27 22.53
CA PHE A 161 -3.18 1.59 22.80
C PHE A 161 -2.63 2.64 21.85
N LEU A 162 -2.91 2.51 20.53
CA LEU A 162 -2.50 3.52 19.55
C LEU A 162 -3.21 4.86 19.75
N ARG A 163 -4.54 4.85 19.99
CA ARG A 163 -5.32 6.07 20.22
C ARG A 163 -4.83 6.84 21.43
N ARG A 164 -4.53 6.15 22.54
CA ARG A 164 -3.98 6.78 23.75
C ARG A 164 -2.63 7.46 23.47
N ALA A 165 -1.77 6.85 22.68
CA ALA A 165 -0.48 7.42 22.31
C ALA A 165 -0.58 8.74 21.52
N CYS A 166 -1.68 8.93 20.78
CA CYS A 166 -1.90 10.12 19.93
C CYS A 166 -2.77 11.19 20.59
N ARG A 167 -3.53 10.85 21.63
CA ARG A 167 -4.64 11.64 22.18
C ARG A 167 -4.27 13.09 22.50
N ASN A 168 -3.14 13.34 23.14
CA ASN A 168 -2.70 14.67 23.59
C ASN A 168 -1.42 15.12 22.90
N ARG A 169 -1.12 14.57 21.72
CA ARG A 169 0.08 14.91 20.94
C ARG A 169 -0.31 15.58 19.64
N LYS A 170 0.30 16.70 19.35
CA LYS A 170 0.18 17.33 18.04
C LYS A 170 0.76 16.37 16.98
N PRO A 171 0.03 16.07 15.88
CA PRO A 171 0.60 15.29 14.80
C PRO A 171 1.79 16.02 14.17
N ALA A 172 2.81 15.28 13.79
CA ALA A 172 3.95 15.80 13.02
C ALA A 172 3.51 16.28 11.62
N VAL A 173 2.43 15.67 11.12
CA VAL A 173 1.82 16.01 9.84
C VAL A 173 0.31 15.86 9.93
N SER A 174 -0.43 16.85 9.38
CA SER A 174 -1.89 16.79 9.20
C SER A 174 -2.26 17.50 7.91
N PHE A 175 -2.97 16.82 7.02
CA PHE A 175 -3.45 17.36 5.75
C PHE A 175 -4.67 16.59 5.25
N GLU A 176 -5.33 17.12 4.23
CA GLU A 176 -6.47 16.47 3.58
C GLU A 176 -6.21 16.35 2.08
N VAL A 177 -6.54 15.20 1.52
CA VAL A 177 -6.48 14.94 0.07
C VAL A 177 -7.55 13.93 -0.31
N ASP A 178 -8.24 14.18 -1.42
CA ASP A 178 -9.30 13.31 -1.96
C ASP A 178 -10.38 12.94 -0.91
N GLY A 179 -10.77 13.92 -0.05
CA GLY A 179 -11.79 13.76 0.99
C GLY A 179 -11.37 12.92 2.19
N VAL A 180 -10.08 12.59 2.29
CA VAL A 180 -9.50 11.86 3.42
C VAL A 180 -8.57 12.76 4.20
N ARG A 181 -8.78 12.86 5.52
CA ARG A 181 -7.86 13.55 6.42
C ARG A 181 -6.83 12.59 6.95
N HIS A 182 -5.56 12.95 6.79
CA HIS A 182 -4.39 12.17 7.17
C HIS A 182 -3.66 12.84 8.33
N ARG A 183 -3.35 12.07 9.39
CA ARG A 183 -2.55 12.53 10.52
C ARG A 183 -1.44 11.53 10.81
N LEU A 184 -0.21 12.00 10.89
CA LEU A 184 0.96 11.19 11.20
C LEU A 184 1.64 11.74 12.46
N TRP A 185 1.91 10.88 13.41
CA TRP A 185 2.72 11.19 14.60
C TRP A 185 4.08 10.50 14.47
N ARG A 186 5.01 10.95 15.26
CA ARG A 186 6.32 10.30 15.43
C ARG A 186 6.54 10.02 16.90
N ILE A 187 6.83 8.79 17.25
CA ILE A 187 7.16 8.35 18.61
C ILE A 187 8.56 7.76 18.61
N THR A 188 9.43 8.36 19.41
CA THR A 188 10.84 7.98 19.57
C THR A 188 11.14 7.48 20.98
N ASP A 189 10.15 7.41 21.87
CA ASP A 189 10.28 6.88 23.22
C ASP A 189 10.58 5.38 23.18
N PRO A 190 11.77 4.95 23.64
CA PRO A 190 12.15 3.53 23.59
C PRO A 190 11.25 2.64 24.44
N ALA A 191 10.72 3.14 25.56
CA ALA A 191 9.82 2.36 26.42
C ALA A 191 8.51 2.07 25.72
N TRP A 192 7.92 3.06 25.05
CA TRP A 192 6.71 2.89 24.28
C TRP A 192 6.93 1.96 23.07
N ILE A 193 8.07 2.09 22.37
CA ILE A 193 8.42 1.24 21.22
C ILE A 193 8.56 -0.23 21.66
N ARG A 194 9.22 -0.49 22.81
CA ARG A 194 9.29 -1.85 23.38
C ARG A 194 7.92 -2.41 23.72
N GLN A 195 7.01 -1.59 24.29
CA GLN A 195 5.63 -2.03 24.56
C GLN A 195 4.87 -2.36 23.27
N LEU A 196 5.04 -1.55 22.20
CA LEU A 196 4.46 -1.83 20.88
C LEU A 196 4.98 -3.16 20.34
N ALA A 197 6.30 -3.36 20.34
CA ALA A 197 6.93 -4.59 19.83
C ALA A 197 6.45 -5.83 20.62
N LYS A 198 6.36 -5.74 21.94
CA LYS A 198 5.82 -6.83 22.79
C LYS A 198 4.37 -7.16 22.44
N ARG A 199 3.51 -6.14 22.22
CA ARG A 199 2.10 -6.35 21.88
C ARG A 199 1.91 -6.97 20.50
N LEU A 200 2.72 -6.57 19.53
CA LEU A 200 2.67 -7.10 18.15
C LEU A 200 3.39 -8.44 18.03
N GLY A 201 4.41 -8.70 18.84
CA GLY A 201 5.19 -9.93 18.81
C GLY A 201 4.37 -11.19 19.11
N SER A 202 3.23 -11.09 19.80
CA SER A 202 2.32 -12.20 20.05
C SER A 202 1.15 -12.27 19.05
N LYS A 203 1.16 -11.47 17.98
CA LYS A 203 0.04 -11.35 17.03
C LYS A 203 0.39 -11.92 15.67
N GLU A 204 -0.60 -12.44 15.01
CA GLU A 204 -0.55 -12.78 13.60
C GLU A 204 -0.70 -11.51 12.76
N LEU A 205 0.08 -11.43 11.66
CA LEU A 205 0.00 -10.32 10.73
C LEU A 205 -0.57 -10.81 9.40
N VAL A 206 -1.67 -10.22 8.97
CA VAL A 206 -2.29 -10.53 7.67
C VAL A 206 -2.08 -9.34 6.72
N ILE A 207 -1.58 -9.59 5.51
CA ILE A 207 -1.44 -8.54 4.51
C ILE A 207 -2.83 -8.16 4.00
N ALA A 208 -3.22 -6.89 4.15
CA ALA A 208 -4.43 -6.32 3.57
C ALA A 208 -4.19 -5.80 2.16
N ASP A 209 -3.05 -5.14 1.94
CA ASP A 209 -2.65 -4.57 0.65
C ASP A 209 -1.13 -4.53 0.52
N GLY A 210 -0.64 -4.63 -0.72
CA GLY A 210 0.80 -4.58 -0.99
C GLY A 210 1.49 -5.95 -1.06
N HIS A 211 0.77 -7.01 -1.42
CA HIS A 211 1.32 -8.35 -1.62
C HIS A 211 2.53 -8.36 -2.57
N HIS A 212 2.46 -7.64 -3.70
CA HIS A 212 3.57 -7.53 -4.65
C HIS A 212 4.79 -6.82 -4.05
N ARG A 213 4.57 -5.79 -3.19
CA ARG A 213 5.66 -5.08 -2.48
C ARG A 213 6.34 -6.00 -1.47
N PHE A 214 5.56 -6.81 -0.75
CA PHE A 214 6.09 -7.80 0.19
C PHE A 214 6.95 -8.86 -0.50
N GLU A 215 6.44 -9.46 -1.58
CA GLU A 215 7.17 -10.45 -2.35
C GLU A 215 8.43 -9.88 -3.02
N ALA A 216 8.37 -8.64 -3.51
CA ALA A 216 9.55 -7.94 -4.04
C ALA A 216 10.60 -7.70 -2.96
N ALA A 217 10.20 -7.28 -1.76
CA ALA A 217 11.11 -7.09 -0.62
C ALA A 217 11.80 -8.40 -0.20
N LYS A 218 11.06 -9.52 -0.16
CA LYS A 218 11.65 -10.84 0.11
C LYS A 218 12.67 -11.23 -0.95
N THR A 219 12.33 -11.05 -2.24
CA THR A 219 13.24 -11.35 -3.34
C THR A 219 14.50 -10.47 -3.27
N TYR A 220 14.35 -9.16 -3.00
CA TYR A 220 15.48 -8.25 -2.83
C TYR A 220 16.39 -8.69 -1.68
N ARG A 221 15.84 -9.00 -0.51
CA ARG A 221 16.58 -9.54 0.62
C ARG A 221 17.38 -10.79 0.26
N ASP A 222 16.73 -11.75 -0.40
CA ASP A 222 17.34 -13.03 -0.73
C ASP A 222 18.50 -12.86 -1.74
N GLU A 223 18.35 -11.94 -2.72
CA GLU A 223 19.43 -11.57 -3.64
C GLU A 223 20.61 -10.90 -2.90
N ARG A 224 20.32 -9.98 -1.95
CA ARG A 224 21.34 -9.30 -1.15
C ARG A 224 22.12 -10.29 -0.26
N ARG A 225 21.41 -11.21 0.39
CA ARG A 225 22.04 -12.27 1.22
C ARG A 225 22.92 -13.19 0.39
N LYS A 226 22.50 -13.58 -0.81
CA LYS A 226 23.29 -14.40 -1.75
C LYS A 226 24.55 -13.68 -2.25
N ALA A 227 24.49 -12.38 -2.44
CA ALA A 227 25.62 -11.57 -2.86
C ALA A 227 26.69 -11.38 -1.77
N GLY A 228 26.50 -11.99 -0.58
CA GLY A 228 27.50 -11.93 0.50
C GLY A 228 27.67 -10.55 1.10
N SER A 229 26.62 -9.74 1.11
CA SER A 229 26.66 -8.35 1.60
C SER A 229 26.97 -8.23 3.12
N GLY A 230 27.57 -9.22 3.76
CA GLY A 230 28.18 -9.18 5.11
C GLY A 230 27.39 -8.64 6.30
N ASP A 231 26.25 -8.07 6.02
CA ASP A 231 25.43 -7.33 6.97
C ASP A 231 24.55 -8.34 7.73
N GLY A 232 24.82 -8.55 8.97
CA GLY A 232 24.14 -9.50 9.84
C GLY A 232 22.60 -9.44 9.84
N ARG A 233 21.98 -10.01 10.84
CA ARG A 233 20.49 -10.06 10.97
C ARG A 233 19.83 -8.69 10.96
N ASP A 234 20.54 -7.63 11.33
CA ASP A 234 20.04 -6.25 11.44
C ASP A 234 20.20 -5.44 10.13
N ALA A 235 20.64 -6.08 9.03
CA ALA A 235 20.78 -5.40 7.75
C ALA A 235 19.46 -4.74 7.32
N PRO A 236 19.48 -3.49 6.84
CA PRO A 236 18.28 -2.74 6.49
C PRO A 236 17.34 -3.47 5.54
N TYR A 237 17.87 -4.23 4.59
CA TYR A 237 17.09 -5.00 3.62
C TYR A 237 16.42 -6.27 4.19
N ASN A 238 16.71 -6.64 5.46
CA ASN A 238 15.98 -7.68 6.17
C ASN A 238 14.63 -7.21 6.70
N PHE A 239 14.32 -5.93 6.57
CA PHE A 239 13.10 -5.31 7.06
C PHE A 239 12.35 -4.61 5.94
N VAL A 240 11.04 -4.50 6.11
CA VAL A 240 10.16 -3.75 5.21
C VAL A 240 9.15 -2.95 6.02
N MET A 241 8.76 -1.78 5.52
CA MET A 241 7.74 -0.95 6.17
C MET A 241 6.36 -1.59 6.10
N PHE A 242 5.71 -1.68 7.26
CA PHE A 242 4.29 -2.00 7.39
C PHE A 242 3.54 -0.85 8.04
N TYR A 243 2.33 -0.61 7.57
CA TYR A 243 1.28 0.05 8.32
C TYR A 243 0.43 -1.02 8.97
N LEU A 244 0.50 -1.15 10.28
CA LEU A 244 -0.18 -2.17 11.07
C LEU A 244 -1.43 -1.57 11.71
N SER A 245 -2.60 -1.90 11.17
CA SER A 245 -3.90 -1.46 11.68
C SER A 245 -4.58 -2.57 12.44
N ALA A 246 -5.39 -2.21 13.44
CA ALA A 246 -6.24 -3.15 14.14
C ALA A 246 -7.33 -3.68 13.21
N ALA A 247 -7.54 -4.99 13.19
CA ALA A 247 -8.67 -5.64 12.53
C ALA A 247 -9.72 -5.98 13.58
N GLY A 248 -10.58 -5.01 13.88
CA GLY A 248 -11.72 -5.16 14.78
C GLY A 248 -13.03 -5.46 14.05
N ALA A 249 -14.09 -5.70 14.79
CA ALA A 249 -15.41 -6.00 14.23
C ALA A 249 -16.00 -4.84 13.39
N ASP A 250 -15.56 -3.62 13.65
CA ASP A 250 -16.10 -2.38 13.08
C ASP A 250 -15.20 -1.73 12.04
N GLU A 251 -14.33 -2.46 11.33
CA GLU A 251 -13.49 -1.85 10.32
C GLU A 251 -14.26 -1.66 9.00
N PRO A 252 -14.80 -0.46 8.74
CA PRO A 252 -15.75 -0.24 7.64
C PRO A 252 -15.09 -0.06 6.28
N GLY A 253 -13.78 -0.14 6.20
CA GLY A 253 -13.02 0.23 5.01
C GLY A 253 -12.88 -0.87 3.95
N LEU A 254 -13.58 -1.99 4.06
CA LEU A 254 -13.53 -3.07 3.07
C LEU A 254 -14.68 -2.91 2.08
N LEU A 255 -14.36 -2.40 0.88
CA LEU A 255 -15.33 -2.15 -0.17
C LEU A 255 -15.44 -3.33 -1.15
N PRO A 256 -16.60 -3.50 -1.81
CA PRO A 256 -16.75 -4.46 -2.87
C PRO A 256 -15.86 -4.12 -4.07
N THR A 257 -15.53 -5.12 -4.85
CA THR A 257 -14.84 -4.93 -6.14
C THR A 257 -15.72 -5.50 -7.24
N HIS A 258 -16.42 -4.61 -7.95
CA HIS A 258 -17.25 -4.96 -9.08
C HIS A 258 -16.41 -5.21 -10.33
N ARG A 259 -16.92 -6.00 -11.26
CA ARG A 259 -16.26 -6.33 -12.53
C ARG A 259 -17.02 -5.77 -13.70
N LEU A 260 -16.33 -5.01 -14.52
CA LEU A 260 -16.79 -4.53 -15.82
C LEU A 260 -16.20 -5.45 -16.88
N VAL A 261 -17.06 -6.09 -17.64
CA VAL A 261 -16.65 -7.05 -18.66
C VAL A 261 -16.88 -6.43 -20.03
N SER A 262 -15.82 -6.32 -20.84
CA SER A 262 -15.88 -5.87 -22.23
C SER A 262 -15.42 -7.02 -23.13
N VAL A 263 -16.29 -7.43 -24.04
CA VAL A 263 -16.04 -8.52 -24.99
C VAL A 263 -15.67 -7.95 -26.35
N ARG A 264 -14.75 -8.57 -27.05
CA ARG A 264 -14.48 -8.24 -28.46
C ARG A 264 -15.53 -8.92 -29.33
N PRO A 265 -16.26 -8.22 -30.23
CA PRO A 265 -17.13 -8.88 -31.20
C PRO A 265 -16.31 -9.83 -32.09
N PRO A 266 -16.79 -11.04 -32.44
CA PRO A 266 -18.19 -11.49 -32.37
C PRO A 266 -18.45 -12.61 -31.35
N ALA A 267 -18.13 -12.46 -30.10
CA ALA A 267 -18.42 -13.50 -29.11
C ALA A 267 -19.88 -13.36 -28.61
N ARG A 268 -20.76 -14.30 -28.92
CA ARG A 268 -22.02 -14.49 -28.18
C ARG A 268 -21.63 -14.93 -26.75
N MET A 269 -21.86 -14.06 -25.78
CA MET A 269 -21.73 -14.44 -24.36
C MET A 269 -23.07 -14.94 -23.86
N GLU A 270 -23.15 -16.16 -23.39
CA GLU A 270 -24.26 -16.66 -22.62
C GLU A 270 -24.24 -16.08 -21.21
N ILE A 271 -25.38 -15.68 -20.69
CA ILE A 271 -25.59 -15.03 -19.38
C ILE A 271 -25.08 -15.93 -18.22
N GLU A 272 -24.93 -17.22 -18.43
CA GLU A 272 -24.36 -18.15 -17.44
C GLU A 272 -22.97 -17.79 -16.93
N TRP A 273 -22.22 -16.97 -17.65
CA TRP A 273 -20.87 -16.53 -17.30
C TRP A 273 -20.83 -15.53 -16.13
N LEU A 274 -21.98 -15.04 -15.70
CA LEU A 274 -22.11 -14.00 -14.70
C LEU A 274 -22.35 -14.55 -13.28
N ARG A 275 -22.34 -15.86 -13.09
CA ARG A 275 -22.55 -16.47 -11.76
C ARG A 275 -21.34 -16.29 -10.85
N PRO A 276 -21.54 -16.04 -9.54
CA PRO A 276 -20.45 -16.04 -8.55
C PRO A 276 -19.68 -17.37 -8.61
N GLY A 277 -18.34 -17.31 -8.73
CA GLY A 277 -17.47 -18.48 -8.79
C GLY A 277 -16.89 -18.82 -10.16
N ILE A 278 -17.25 -18.11 -11.23
CA ILE A 278 -16.59 -18.27 -12.54
C ILE A 278 -15.16 -17.76 -12.44
N SER A 279 -14.20 -18.62 -12.71
CA SER A 279 -12.78 -18.26 -12.67
C SER A 279 -12.42 -17.28 -13.80
N GLU A 280 -11.69 -16.23 -13.49
CA GLU A 280 -11.16 -15.27 -14.47
C GLU A 280 -10.36 -15.95 -15.59
N LYS A 281 -9.77 -17.13 -15.34
CA LYS A 281 -9.09 -17.94 -16.35
C LYS A 281 -9.96 -18.30 -17.55
N ARG A 282 -11.28 -18.42 -17.35
CA ARG A 282 -12.22 -18.72 -18.43
C ARG A 282 -12.50 -17.52 -19.33
N LEU A 283 -12.22 -16.29 -18.85
CA LEU A 283 -12.37 -15.03 -19.58
C LEU A 283 -11.04 -14.56 -20.20
N GLU A 284 -9.90 -15.15 -19.81
CA GLU A 284 -8.58 -14.80 -20.34
C GLU A 284 -8.54 -15.07 -21.85
N GLY A 285 -8.28 -14.01 -22.63
CA GLY A 285 -8.20 -14.04 -24.10
C GLY A 285 -9.46 -13.66 -24.87
N GLN A 286 -10.66 -13.74 -24.26
CA GLN A 286 -11.92 -13.43 -24.92
C GLN A 286 -12.58 -12.14 -24.42
N ALA A 287 -12.28 -11.74 -23.18
CA ALA A 287 -12.87 -10.55 -22.58
C ALA A 287 -11.81 -9.73 -21.82
N LYS A 288 -12.00 -8.41 -21.81
CA LYS A 288 -11.28 -7.49 -20.95
C LYS A 288 -12.09 -7.27 -19.68
N VAL A 289 -11.52 -7.59 -18.52
CA VAL A 289 -12.12 -7.32 -17.21
C VAL A 289 -11.48 -6.10 -16.59
N VAL A 290 -12.29 -5.10 -16.23
CA VAL A 290 -11.89 -3.91 -15.49
C VAL A 290 -12.58 -3.94 -14.12
N TYR A 291 -11.89 -3.50 -13.08
CA TYR A 291 -12.39 -3.51 -11.72
C TYR A 291 -12.72 -2.10 -11.26
N THR A 292 -13.86 -1.94 -10.59
CA THR A 292 -14.26 -0.69 -9.92
C THR A 292 -14.88 -0.99 -8.55
N HIS A 293 -14.85 -0.01 -7.66
CA HIS A 293 -15.52 -0.08 -6.35
C HIS A 293 -16.81 0.73 -6.35
N ASP A 294 -17.03 1.51 -7.39
CA ASP A 294 -18.21 2.35 -7.57
C ASP A 294 -19.19 1.66 -8.51
N LEU A 295 -20.28 1.14 -7.92
CA LEU A 295 -21.34 0.48 -8.68
C LEU A 295 -22.05 1.46 -9.63
N LYS A 296 -22.15 2.74 -9.24
CA LYS A 296 -22.77 3.76 -10.07
C LYS A 296 -21.95 4.00 -11.34
N GLU A 297 -20.63 4.16 -11.18
CA GLU A 297 -19.71 4.24 -12.32
C GLU A 297 -19.80 3.01 -13.21
N ALA A 298 -19.88 1.81 -12.60
CA ALA A 298 -20.04 0.57 -13.35
C ALA A 298 -21.32 0.56 -14.20
N CYS A 299 -22.44 0.96 -13.62
CA CYS A 299 -23.72 1.07 -14.33
C CYS A 299 -23.68 2.12 -15.45
N GLU A 300 -23.05 3.27 -15.23
CA GLU A 300 -22.85 4.30 -16.27
C GLU A 300 -22.04 3.78 -17.47
N GLN A 301 -21.01 2.97 -17.21
CA GLN A 301 -20.21 2.36 -18.27
C GLN A 301 -21.00 1.29 -19.05
N LEU A 302 -21.87 0.52 -18.38
CA LEU A 302 -22.78 -0.42 -19.02
C LEU A 302 -23.79 0.32 -19.90
N LEU A 303 -24.49 1.33 -19.36
CA LEU A 303 -25.49 2.12 -20.08
C LEU A 303 -24.91 2.87 -21.29
N SER A 304 -23.67 3.31 -21.20
CA SER A 304 -22.96 3.97 -22.32
C SER A 304 -22.35 3.00 -23.34
N GLY A 305 -22.55 1.68 -23.20
CA GLY A 305 -22.01 0.66 -24.10
C GLY A 305 -20.50 0.44 -24.01
N ARG A 306 -19.82 1.09 -23.05
CA ARG A 306 -18.36 0.92 -22.81
C ARG A 306 -18.03 -0.41 -22.13
N ALA A 307 -18.99 -1.01 -21.47
CA ALA A 307 -18.94 -2.37 -20.96
C ALA A 307 -20.17 -3.14 -21.43
N GLN A 308 -20.06 -4.43 -21.69
CA GLN A 308 -21.16 -5.30 -22.10
C GLN A 308 -21.85 -5.97 -20.91
N ALA A 309 -21.16 -6.11 -19.79
CA ALA A 309 -21.73 -6.64 -18.57
C ALA A 309 -21.08 -6.04 -17.32
N VAL A 310 -21.85 -6.02 -16.23
CA VAL A 310 -21.38 -5.66 -14.89
C VAL A 310 -21.69 -6.80 -13.93
N VAL A 311 -20.67 -7.29 -13.24
CA VAL A 311 -20.84 -8.23 -12.13
C VAL A 311 -20.76 -7.45 -10.83
N ALA A 312 -21.90 -7.21 -10.21
CA ALA A 312 -21.98 -6.59 -8.89
C ALA A 312 -21.57 -7.61 -7.82
N MET A 313 -20.60 -7.27 -7.02
CA MET A 313 -20.10 -8.13 -5.94
C MET A 313 -20.52 -7.55 -4.59
N PRO A 314 -20.89 -8.39 -3.61
CA PRO A 314 -21.07 -7.93 -2.24
C PRO A 314 -19.71 -7.59 -1.61
N PRO A 315 -19.66 -6.67 -0.61
CA PRO A 315 -18.44 -6.43 0.13
C PRO A 315 -18.02 -7.70 0.89
N PRO A 316 -16.76 -8.13 0.81
CA PRO A 316 -16.28 -9.26 1.57
C PRO A 316 -16.29 -8.92 3.07
N LYS A 317 -16.52 -9.91 3.93
CA LYS A 317 -16.46 -9.72 5.38
C LYS A 317 -15.01 -9.85 5.86
N LEU A 318 -14.55 -8.89 6.65
CA LEU A 318 -13.19 -8.88 7.19
C LEU A 318 -12.85 -10.18 7.93
N LYS A 319 -13.80 -10.71 8.71
CA LYS A 319 -13.64 -11.98 9.43
C LYS A 319 -13.33 -13.14 8.49
N GLU A 320 -13.97 -13.21 7.32
CA GLU A 320 -13.74 -14.24 6.31
C GLU A 320 -12.34 -14.10 5.68
N VAL A 321 -11.93 -12.86 5.35
CA VAL A 321 -10.59 -12.57 4.82
C VAL A 321 -9.51 -13.02 5.81
N LEU A 322 -9.65 -12.68 7.09
CA LEU A 322 -8.72 -13.10 8.14
C LEU A 322 -8.70 -14.62 8.29
N ALA A 323 -9.87 -15.27 8.37
CA ALA A 323 -9.95 -16.73 8.53
C ALA A 323 -9.29 -17.46 7.35
N HIS A 324 -9.50 -17.02 6.12
CA HIS A 324 -8.85 -17.60 4.95
C HIS A 324 -7.32 -17.43 5.00
N ALA A 325 -6.84 -16.23 5.30
CA ALA A 325 -5.40 -15.95 5.38
C ALA A 325 -4.71 -16.78 6.47
N LEU A 326 -5.27 -16.79 7.68
CA LEU A 326 -4.71 -17.51 8.83
C LEU A 326 -4.72 -19.03 8.64
N ALA A 327 -5.68 -19.55 7.86
CA ALA A 327 -5.70 -20.95 7.43
C ALA A 327 -4.72 -21.26 6.27
N GLY A 328 -3.84 -20.31 5.88
CA GLY A 328 -2.91 -20.46 4.77
C GLY A 328 -3.56 -20.50 3.38
N ARG A 329 -4.87 -20.22 3.31
CA ARG A 329 -5.62 -20.19 2.04
C ARG A 329 -5.58 -18.81 1.42
N ARG A 330 -5.65 -18.74 0.10
CA ARG A 330 -5.66 -17.48 -0.65
C ARG A 330 -6.98 -17.30 -1.37
N MET A 331 -7.51 -16.11 -1.30
CA MET A 331 -8.70 -15.69 -2.04
C MET A 331 -8.37 -15.41 -3.52
N PRO A 332 -9.35 -15.46 -4.41
CA PRO A 332 -9.18 -14.99 -5.78
C PRO A 332 -8.66 -13.55 -5.82
N ARG A 333 -7.98 -13.21 -6.90
CA ARG A 333 -7.40 -11.87 -7.10
C ARG A 333 -8.49 -10.81 -7.15
N LYS A 334 -8.15 -9.59 -6.65
CA LYS A 334 -9.07 -8.45 -6.65
C LYS A 334 -10.39 -8.73 -5.91
N THR A 335 -10.36 -9.59 -4.88
CA THR A 335 -11.54 -9.85 -4.04
C THR A 335 -11.75 -8.76 -3.02
N THR A 336 -10.67 -8.12 -2.56
CA THR A 336 -10.71 -7.13 -1.48
C THR A 336 -10.23 -5.77 -1.97
N TYR A 337 -10.89 -4.71 -1.49
CA TYR A 337 -10.42 -3.34 -1.64
C TYR A 337 -10.52 -2.61 -0.30
N PHE A 338 -9.37 -2.42 0.33
CA PHE A 338 -9.28 -1.68 1.58
C PHE A 338 -9.23 -0.18 1.27
N TYR A 339 -10.27 0.54 1.72
CA TYR A 339 -10.42 1.99 1.59
C TYR A 339 -10.27 2.68 2.96
N PRO A 340 -9.68 3.88 3.01
CA PRO A 340 -8.88 4.49 1.96
C PRO A 340 -7.53 3.80 1.78
N LYS A 341 -6.94 3.96 0.59
CA LYS A 341 -5.60 3.45 0.33
C LYS A 341 -4.54 4.25 1.10
N LEU A 342 -3.40 3.61 1.38
CA LEU A 342 -2.25 4.31 1.94
C LEU A 342 -1.57 5.15 0.85
N LEU A 343 -1.11 6.34 1.22
CA LEU A 343 -0.46 7.23 0.28
C LEU A 343 1.03 6.93 0.17
N SER A 344 1.54 6.97 -1.06
CA SER A 344 2.97 7.01 -1.37
C SER A 344 3.53 8.42 -1.14
N GLY A 345 4.75 8.51 -0.63
CA GLY A 345 5.40 9.79 -0.32
C GLY A 345 5.08 10.37 1.06
N LEU A 346 4.25 9.70 1.86
CA LEU A 346 4.02 10.09 3.25
C LEU A 346 5.27 9.84 4.10
N ILE A 347 5.88 8.68 3.92
CA ILE A 347 7.11 8.25 4.58
C ILE A 347 7.78 7.14 3.76
N GLY A 348 9.11 7.13 3.74
CA GLY A 348 9.93 6.09 3.13
C GLY A 348 10.97 5.54 4.10
N TYR A 349 11.54 4.39 3.78
CA TYR A 349 12.63 3.76 4.50
C TYR A 349 13.80 3.49 3.55
N SER A 350 14.92 4.22 3.74
CA SER A 350 16.16 4.06 2.97
C SER A 350 17.02 2.98 3.57
N PHE A 351 17.61 2.11 2.73
CA PHE A 351 18.52 1.04 3.15
C PHE A 351 19.96 1.48 3.28
N GLY A 352 20.35 2.62 2.68
CA GLY A 352 21.67 3.23 2.84
C GLY A 352 21.68 4.25 3.97
N GLY A 353 22.82 4.34 4.68
CA GLY A 353 23.11 5.35 5.71
C GLY A 353 23.18 6.78 5.13
#